data_f04f9b7d37332de56523a8cde828f8e7
#
_entry.id   f04f9b7d37332de56523a8cde828f8e7
#
_cell.length_a   1.000
_cell.length_b   1.000
_cell.length_c   1.000
_cell.angle_alpha   90.00
_cell.angle_beta   90.00
_cell.angle_gamma   90.00
#
_symmetry.space_group_name_H-M   'P 1'
#
loop_
_entity.id
_entity.type
_entity.pdbx_description
1 polymer ?
#
loop_
_entity_poly.entity_id
_entity_poly.type
_entity_poly.pdbx_seq_one_letter_code
_entity_poly.pdbx_strand_id
1 'polypeptide(L)' 'MRILDETTNKSVETLTLLLEKAEAIQLIGYLEQLIDIAPGTHHYHLNNDDYSKEITISLYDNSNLNCFSDRYKLLITKDE' A
#
# COMPACT_ATOMS: atom_id res chain seq x y z
N MET A 1 -10.55 1.44 -0.47
CA MET A 1 -9.14 1.66 -0.87
C MET A 1 -8.68 3.03 -0.39
N ARG A 2 -7.50 3.11 0.14
CA ARG A 2 -6.88 4.38 0.55
C ARG A 2 -5.55 4.54 -0.15
N ILE A 3 -5.24 5.73 -0.58
CA ILE A 3 -4.01 6.04 -1.31
C ILE A 3 -3.34 7.24 -0.65
N LEU A 4 -2.07 7.07 -0.28
CA LEU A 4 -1.26 8.12 0.32
C LEU A 4 -0.08 8.46 -0.59
N ASP A 5 0.09 9.75 -0.89
CA ASP A 5 1.34 10.25 -1.45
C ASP A 5 2.29 10.53 -0.29
N GLU A 6 3.29 9.67 -0.12
CA GLU A 6 4.22 9.80 1.01
C GLU A 6 5.17 10.99 0.89
N THR A 7 5.40 11.49 -0.31
CA THR A 7 6.23 12.68 -0.53
C THR A 7 5.55 13.94 0.00
N THR A 8 4.25 14.11 -0.28
CA THR A 8 3.49 15.27 0.17
C THR A 8 2.73 15.02 1.47
N ASN A 9 2.65 13.77 1.91
CA ASN A 9 1.89 13.33 3.07
C ASN A 9 0.38 13.65 2.97
N LYS A 10 -0.16 13.51 1.77
CA LYS A 10 -1.57 13.80 1.49
C LYS A 10 -2.27 12.60 0.88
N SER A 11 -3.55 12.42 1.20
CA SER A 11 -4.39 11.43 0.55
C SER A 11 -4.58 11.79 -0.93
N VAL A 12 -4.72 10.77 -1.77
CA VAL A 12 -4.86 10.90 -3.22
C VAL A 12 -6.12 10.14 -3.64
N GLU A 13 -6.93 10.77 -4.49
CA GLU A 13 -8.17 10.15 -4.99
C GLU A 13 -7.97 9.39 -6.29
N THR A 14 -7.07 9.84 -7.13
CA THR A 14 -6.85 9.27 -8.46
C THR A 14 -5.38 9.03 -8.68
N LEU A 15 -5.02 7.83 -9.12
CA LEU A 15 -3.64 7.44 -9.34
C LEU A 15 -3.56 6.61 -10.61
N THR A 16 -2.52 6.84 -11.40
CA THR A 16 -2.18 5.97 -12.54
C THR A 16 -0.85 5.28 -12.25
N LEU A 17 -0.84 3.95 -12.37
CA LEU A 17 0.39 3.16 -12.31
C LEU A 17 0.67 2.58 -13.68
N LEU A 18 1.88 2.81 -14.19
CA LEU A 18 2.37 2.21 -15.42
C LEU A 18 3.49 1.26 -15.03
N LEU A 19 3.23 -0.03 -15.15
CA LEU A 19 4.14 -1.08 -14.68
C LEU A 19 4.73 -1.84 -15.85
N GLU A 20 5.98 -2.23 -15.74
CA GLU A 20 6.55 -3.24 -16.61
C GLU A 20 5.97 -4.61 -16.22
N LYS A 21 6.04 -5.57 -17.14
CA LYS A 21 5.50 -6.91 -16.93
C LYS A 21 6.11 -7.58 -15.69
N ALA A 22 7.43 -7.45 -15.51
CA ALA A 22 8.11 -8.03 -14.34
C ALA A 22 7.60 -7.43 -13.03
N GLU A 23 7.35 -6.12 -13.00
CA GLU A 23 6.79 -5.43 -11.83
C GLU A 23 5.37 -5.90 -11.54
N ALA A 24 4.55 -6.07 -12.58
CA ALA A 24 3.18 -6.57 -12.43
C ALA A 24 3.16 -7.99 -11.86
N ILE A 25 4.04 -8.87 -12.32
CA ILE A 25 4.16 -10.24 -11.81
C ILE A 25 4.56 -10.23 -10.33
N GLN A 26 5.50 -9.37 -9.96
CA GLN A 26 5.93 -9.21 -8.55
C GLN A 26 4.78 -8.72 -7.67
N LEU A 27 4.00 -7.75 -8.16
CA LEU A 27 2.84 -7.25 -7.44
C LEU A 27 1.79 -8.33 -7.21
N ILE A 28 1.53 -9.17 -8.20
CA ILE A 28 0.62 -10.31 -8.06
C ILE A 28 1.09 -11.21 -6.91
N GLY A 29 2.38 -11.55 -6.87
CA GLY A 29 2.94 -12.38 -5.80
C GLY A 29 2.76 -11.77 -4.41
N TYR A 30 2.97 -10.45 -4.27
CA TYR A 30 2.76 -9.76 -3.01
C TYR A 30 1.30 -9.78 -2.58
N LEU A 31 0.38 -9.53 -3.52
CA LEU A 31 -1.06 -9.55 -3.22
C LEU A 31 -1.52 -10.93 -2.80
N GLU A 32 -1.05 -11.99 -3.44
CA GLU A 32 -1.37 -13.36 -3.06
C GLU A 32 -0.92 -13.67 -1.63
N GLN A 33 0.28 -13.24 -1.25
CA GLN A 33 0.78 -13.42 0.11
C GLN A 33 -0.01 -12.62 1.14
N LEU A 34 -0.37 -11.36 0.81
CA LEU A 34 -1.14 -10.52 1.74
C LEU A 34 -2.54 -11.06 2.00
N ILE A 35 -3.18 -11.68 1.00
CA ILE A 35 -4.53 -12.24 1.14
C ILE A 35 -4.56 -13.38 2.17
N ASP A 36 -3.45 -14.11 2.32
CA ASP A 36 -3.37 -15.28 3.21
C ASP A 36 -3.02 -14.93 4.66
N ILE A 37 -2.78 -13.67 4.98
CA ILE A 37 -2.41 -13.23 6.33
C ILE A 37 -3.42 -12.21 6.86
N ALA A 38 -3.41 -12.01 8.18
CA ALA A 38 -4.32 -11.03 8.81
C ALA A 38 -4.02 -9.61 8.32
N PRO A 39 -5.04 -8.83 7.90
CA PRO A 39 -4.84 -7.45 7.46
C PRO A 39 -4.11 -6.61 8.51
N GLY A 40 -3.19 -5.76 8.04
CA GLY A 40 -2.43 -4.86 8.90
C GLY A 40 -1.17 -5.45 9.52
N THR A 41 -0.92 -6.76 9.37
CA THR A 41 0.25 -7.41 9.98
C THR A 41 1.49 -7.36 9.10
N HIS A 42 1.32 -7.20 7.78
CA HIS A 42 2.43 -7.16 6.82
C HIS A 42 2.20 -6.10 5.76
N HIS A 43 3.29 -5.66 5.16
CA HIS A 43 3.29 -4.79 3.99
C HIS A 43 4.43 -5.22 3.06
N TYR A 44 4.29 -4.89 1.79
CA TYR A 44 5.33 -5.15 0.79
C TYR A 44 5.67 -3.88 0.05
N HIS A 45 6.92 -3.78 -0.38
CA HIS A 45 7.43 -2.68 -1.19
C HIS A 45 7.72 -3.19 -2.60
N LEU A 46 7.09 -2.58 -3.58
CA LEU A 46 7.41 -2.79 -4.99
C LEU A 46 8.30 -1.64 -5.43
N ASN A 47 9.51 -1.97 -5.88
CA ASN A 47 10.48 -0.98 -6.34
C ASN A 47 10.80 -1.25 -7.82
N ASN A 48 11.14 -0.19 -8.56
CA ASN A 48 11.74 -0.36 -9.87
C ASN A 48 13.25 -0.69 -9.75
N ASP A 49 13.91 -1.00 -10.88
CA ASP A 49 15.27 -1.54 -10.88
C ASP A 49 16.29 -0.64 -10.19
N ASP A 50 16.15 0.69 -10.31
CA ASP A 50 17.10 1.64 -9.71
C ASP A 50 16.60 2.19 -8.37
N TYR A 51 15.50 1.67 -7.84
CA TYR A 51 14.87 2.09 -6.59
C TYR A 51 14.46 3.56 -6.56
N SER A 52 14.25 4.18 -7.72
CA SER A 52 13.79 5.58 -7.79
C SER A 52 12.29 5.73 -7.53
N LYS A 53 11.54 4.64 -7.68
CA LYS A 53 10.09 4.59 -7.44
C LYS A 53 9.79 3.46 -6.47
N GLU A 54 8.84 3.69 -5.58
CA GLU A 54 8.41 2.69 -4.61
C GLU A 54 6.91 2.78 -4.41
N ILE A 55 6.27 1.61 -4.36
CA ILE A 55 4.88 1.46 -3.96
C ILE A 55 4.85 0.56 -2.73
N THR A 56 4.26 1.03 -1.65
CA THR A 56 4.01 0.21 -0.47
C THR A 56 2.55 -0.24 -0.51
N ILE A 57 2.32 -1.54 -0.33
CA ILE A 57 0.98 -2.11 -0.30
C ILE A 57 0.76 -2.87 1.00
N SER A 58 -0.45 -2.76 1.54
CA SER A 58 -0.89 -3.47 2.73
C SER A 58 -2.40 -3.64 2.66
N LEU A 59 -2.91 -4.65 3.35
CA LEU A 59 -4.34 -4.81 3.53
C LEU A 59 -4.75 -4.21 4.87
N TYR A 60 -5.95 -3.65 4.93
CA TYR A 60 -6.55 -3.19 6.17
C TYR A 60 -7.99 -3.66 6.28
N ASP A 61 -8.47 -3.76 7.51
CA ASP A 61 -9.90 -3.79 7.82
C ASP A 61 -10.14 -3.01 9.12
N ASN A 62 -11.40 -2.77 9.44
CA ASN A 62 -11.75 -1.96 10.60
C ASN A 62 -11.46 -2.65 11.94
N SER A 63 -11.22 -3.95 11.94
CA SER A 63 -10.92 -4.70 13.17
C SER A 63 -9.43 -4.68 13.53
N ASN A 64 -8.54 -4.25 12.63
CA ASN A 64 -7.08 -4.27 12.82
C ASN A 64 -6.42 -2.89 12.74
N LEU A 65 -7.17 -1.82 13.02
CA LEU A 65 -6.66 -0.45 12.90
C LEU A 65 -5.49 -0.18 13.85
N ASN A 66 -5.46 -0.80 15.01
CA ASN A 66 -4.37 -0.60 15.97
C ASN A 66 -3.03 -1.20 15.51
N CYS A 67 -3.00 -1.99 14.44
CA CYS A 67 -1.75 -2.43 13.80
C CYS A 67 -1.07 -1.32 13.00
N PHE A 68 -1.75 -0.21 12.75
CA PHE A 68 -1.26 0.89 11.92
C PHE A 68 -0.80 2.07 12.76
N SER A 69 0.10 2.89 12.17
CA SER A 69 0.51 4.16 12.76
C SER A 69 -0.67 5.14 12.81
N ASP A 70 -0.52 6.20 13.61
CA ASP A 70 -1.55 7.24 13.69
C ASP A 70 -1.80 7.90 12.33
N ARG A 71 -0.76 8.07 11.50
CA ARG A 71 -0.90 8.62 10.15
C ARG A 71 -1.78 7.73 9.28
N TYR A 72 -1.56 6.42 9.31
CA TYR A 72 -2.35 5.48 8.52
C TYR A 72 -3.76 5.31 9.08
N LYS A 73 -3.93 5.38 10.39
CA LYS A 73 -5.28 5.38 10.98
C LYS A 73 -6.11 6.57 10.50
N LEU A 74 -5.53 7.75 10.43
CA LEU A 74 -6.20 8.94 9.90
C LEU A 74 -6.60 8.75 8.43
N LEU A 75 -5.68 8.22 7.62
CA LEU A 75 -5.94 7.92 6.22
C LEU A 75 -7.11 6.92 6.07
N ILE A 76 -7.09 5.84 6.85
CA ILE A 76 -8.10 4.79 6.76
C ILE A 76 -9.46 5.29 7.22
N THR A 77 -9.53 5.99 8.36
CA THR A 77 -10.79 6.37 8.98
C THR A 77 -11.42 7.63 8.37
N LYS A 78 -10.61 8.57 7.90
CA LYS A 78 -11.09 9.88 7.43
C LYS A 78 -10.69 10.22 6.00
N ASP A 79 -9.85 9.41 5.38
CA ASP A 79 -9.33 9.65 4.04
C ASP A 79 -8.61 11.02 3.92
N GLU A 80 -7.80 11.31 4.92
CA GLU A 80 -7.06 12.58 5.00
C GLU A 80 -5.55 12.42 5.01
#